data_5aa6d4483162a975a07e4421d65f8fee
#
_entry.id   5aa6d4483162a975a07e4421d65f8fee
#
_cell.length_a   1.000
_cell.length_b   1.000
_cell.length_c   1.000
_cell.angle_alpha   90.00
_cell.angle_beta   90.00
_cell.angle_gamma   90.00
#
_symmetry.space_group_name_H-M   'P 1'
#
loop_
_entity.id
_entity.type
_entity.pdbx_description
1 polymer ?
#
loop_
_entity_poly.entity_id
_entity_poly.type
_entity_poly.pdbx_seq_one_letter_code
_entity_poly.pdbx_strand_id
1 'polypeptide(L)'
;MGETEEFAEALLDQISVELNEEKEIAELSNKITDDKDFPQQFTNMEDFSRQNLLSMSEKVHDFTGLEVNSNIKIEFPDLKEFKLLKGKKVYATKQSNEFVNDLFSAVADENIEAISGLIQRDTAKFLVYSTYAKAYISKISTTYGDYLDSTVFLNKFILSKYPQIILYKQGPPFGSNLEKVDSGYRGALKMTLLEELIHSTQTNLENENRDAAVNVNSINEELANIILDLDESSASNLYEYLQLQTVPDDFPIAKKANLFFMLNPDNFVVNVLGPDVMTYSKVEIDPKISEIVPDLSDIYQRWLSPIQNHHAAFSTMEGIAEFVVQNVLKNDDDFQNYLTTFMGTDFSSYKVRKNMGRDLTEKVFNKFGKTGFKFLIESPPGTRELKDPDLYLKRDLSTGSKNIQ
;
A
#
# COMPACT_ATOMS: atom_id res chain seq x y z
N MET A 1 -28.41 6.12 -17.89
CA MET A 1 -27.52 5.66 -16.81
C MET A 1 -27.68 6.65 -15.67
N GLY A 2 -27.82 6.21 -14.45
CA GLY A 2 -27.94 7.09 -13.29
C GLY A 2 -26.57 7.57 -12.84
N GLU A 3 -26.51 8.70 -12.12
CA GLU A 3 -25.23 9.29 -11.62
C GLU A 3 -24.37 8.27 -10.85
N THR A 4 -24.99 7.41 -10.04
CA THR A 4 -24.25 6.39 -9.27
C THR A 4 -23.67 5.27 -10.14
N GLU A 5 -24.28 4.95 -11.27
CA GLU A 5 -23.75 4.00 -12.26
C GLU A 5 -22.54 4.61 -12.96
N GLU A 6 -22.59 5.90 -13.32
CA GLU A 6 -21.44 6.59 -13.93
C GLU A 6 -20.24 6.69 -12.97
N PHE A 7 -20.49 6.91 -11.67
CA PHE A 7 -19.42 6.84 -10.67
C PHE A 7 -18.82 5.45 -10.54
N ALA A 8 -19.64 4.42 -10.59
CA ALA A 8 -19.19 3.03 -10.54
C ALA A 8 -18.33 2.69 -11.76
N GLU A 9 -18.75 3.08 -12.96
CA GLU A 9 -17.97 2.94 -14.18
C GLU A 9 -16.66 3.74 -14.10
N ALA A 10 -16.70 5.00 -13.65
CA ALA A 10 -15.51 5.82 -13.52
C ALA A 10 -14.48 5.24 -12.54
N LEU A 11 -14.90 4.57 -11.46
CA LEU A 11 -13.97 3.83 -10.58
C LEU A 11 -13.32 2.65 -11.31
N LEU A 12 -14.10 1.84 -12.02
CA LEU A 12 -13.57 0.72 -12.78
C LEU A 12 -12.67 1.19 -13.93
N ASP A 13 -13.01 2.29 -14.59
CA ASP A 13 -12.16 2.89 -15.63
C ASP A 13 -10.81 3.38 -15.08
N GLN A 14 -10.79 3.92 -13.86
CA GLN A 14 -9.56 4.36 -13.22
C GLN A 14 -8.59 3.21 -12.86
N ILE A 15 -9.11 2.00 -12.71
CA ILE A 15 -8.32 0.79 -12.49
C ILE A 15 -8.25 -0.11 -13.73
N SER A 16 -8.81 0.32 -14.86
CA SER A 16 -8.94 -0.48 -16.09
C SER A 16 -7.60 -0.90 -16.68
N VAL A 17 -6.56 -0.10 -16.50
CA VAL A 17 -5.20 -0.46 -16.95
C VAL A 17 -4.77 -1.74 -16.27
N GLU A 18 -4.90 -1.84 -14.95
CA GLU A 18 -4.55 -3.04 -14.18
C GLU A 18 -5.43 -4.23 -14.56
N LEU A 19 -6.75 -4.02 -14.67
CA LEU A 19 -7.68 -5.09 -15.07
C LEU A 19 -7.37 -5.61 -16.49
N ASN A 20 -6.93 -4.75 -17.39
CA ASN A 20 -6.50 -5.15 -18.74
C ASN A 20 -5.15 -5.89 -18.71
N GLU A 21 -4.19 -5.44 -17.91
CA GLU A 21 -2.93 -6.16 -17.69
C GLU A 21 -3.17 -7.57 -17.15
N GLU A 22 -4.09 -7.74 -16.20
CA GLU A 22 -4.48 -9.04 -15.67
C GLU A 22 -5.03 -9.96 -16.78
N LYS A 23 -5.87 -9.43 -17.67
CA LYS A 23 -6.43 -10.17 -18.83
C LYS A 23 -5.32 -10.54 -19.84
N GLU A 24 -4.44 -9.59 -20.17
CA GLU A 24 -3.30 -9.82 -21.05
C GLU A 24 -2.32 -10.88 -20.49
N ILE A 25 -2.03 -10.83 -19.19
CA ILE A 25 -1.21 -11.81 -18.49
C ILE A 25 -1.85 -13.20 -18.59
N ALA A 26 -3.17 -13.30 -18.38
CA ALA A 26 -3.89 -14.56 -18.48
C ALA A 26 -3.88 -15.12 -19.91
N GLU A 27 -4.16 -14.28 -20.92
CA GLU A 27 -4.15 -14.66 -22.33
C GLU A 27 -2.76 -15.11 -22.80
N LEU A 28 -1.72 -14.37 -22.43
CA LEU A 28 -0.35 -14.71 -22.76
C LEU A 28 0.08 -16.01 -22.08
N SER A 29 -0.29 -16.21 -20.84
CA SER A 29 -0.04 -17.46 -20.12
C SER A 29 -0.70 -18.67 -20.81
N ASN A 30 -1.93 -18.52 -21.34
CA ASN A 30 -2.59 -19.57 -22.09
C ASN A 30 -1.84 -19.89 -23.41
N LYS A 31 -1.41 -18.87 -24.16
CA LYS A 31 -0.60 -19.06 -25.36
C LYS A 31 0.72 -19.80 -25.08
N ILE A 32 1.38 -19.47 -23.97
CA ILE A 32 2.63 -20.14 -23.56
C ILE A 32 2.37 -21.61 -23.20
N THR A 33 1.25 -21.89 -22.53
CA THR A 33 0.89 -23.27 -22.16
C THR A 33 0.61 -24.14 -23.37
N ASP A 34 0.11 -23.57 -24.44
CA ASP A 34 -0.17 -24.27 -25.69
C ASP A 34 1.09 -24.47 -26.57
N ASP A 35 2.17 -23.77 -26.30
CA ASP A 35 3.45 -23.89 -27.04
C ASP A 35 4.23 -25.12 -26.57
N LYS A 36 4.31 -26.14 -27.45
CA LYS A 36 4.98 -27.42 -27.15
C LYS A 36 6.50 -27.27 -26.98
N ASP A 37 7.09 -26.26 -27.58
CA ASP A 37 8.54 -26.02 -27.54
C ASP A 37 8.94 -25.17 -26.29
N PHE A 38 7.96 -24.66 -25.57
CA PHE A 38 8.21 -23.86 -24.36
C PHE A 38 8.51 -24.77 -23.15
N PRO A 39 9.57 -24.48 -22.36
CA PRO A 39 9.88 -25.25 -21.18
C PRO A 39 8.78 -25.12 -20.12
N GLN A 40 8.27 -26.27 -19.66
CA GLN A 40 7.19 -26.31 -18.66
C GLN A 40 7.70 -26.43 -17.21
N GLN A 41 9.00 -26.51 -17.00
CA GLN A 41 9.59 -26.78 -15.70
C GLN A 41 10.22 -25.53 -15.11
N PHE A 42 9.46 -24.85 -14.25
CA PHE A 42 9.95 -23.84 -13.32
C PHE A 42 9.87 -24.39 -11.91
N THR A 43 10.60 -23.75 -10.99
CA THR A 43 10.50 -24.01 -9.56
C THR A 43 9.03 -23.98 -9.12
N ASN A 44 8.58 -25.01 -8.41
CA ASN A 44 7.24 -25.02 -7.84
C ASN A 44 7.18 -24.03 -6.67
N MET A 45 6.34 -23.01 -6.81
CA MET A 45 6.21 -21.93 -5.85
C MET A 45 5.82 -22.39 -4.44
N GLU A 46 4.80 -23.27 -4.38
CA GLU A 46 4.26 -23.69 -3.09
C GLU A 46 5.27 -24.55 -2.31
N ASP A 47 5.86 -25.53 -2.99
CA ASP A 47 6.87 -26.41 -2.40
C ASP A 47 8.12 -25.63 -1.98
N PHE A 48 8.62 -24.76 -2.86
CA PHE A 48 9.79 -23.94 -2.59
C PHE A 48 9.58 -23.01 -1.40
N SER A 49 8.44 -22.31 -1.37
CA SER A 49 8.13 -21.36 -0.31
C SER A 49 7.97 -22.07 1.04
N ARG A 50 7.27 -23.21 1.09
CA ARG A 50 7.12 -24.00 2.33
C ARG A 50 8.45 -24.54 2.83
N GLN A 51 9.31 -25.03 1.93
CA GLN A 51 10.64 -25.55 2.30
C GLN A 51 11.58 -24.47 2.81
N ASN A 52 11.44 -23.23 2.33
CA ASN A 52 12.31 -22.12 2.71
C ASN A 52 11.79 -21.29 3.89
N LEU A 53 10.55 -21.47 4.34
CA LEU A 53 9.95 -20.67 5.41
C LEU A 53 10.80 -20.65 6.67
N LEU A 54 11.20 -21.84 7.18
CA LEU A 54 11.99 -21.96 8.40
C LEU A 54 13.36 -21.28 8.25
N SER A 55 14.05 -21.58 7.17
CA SER A 55 15.39 -21.00 6.91
C SER A 55 15.34 -19.48 6.76
N MET A 56 14.28 -18.92 6.16
CA MET A 56 14.09 -17.47 6.09
C MET A 56 13.77 -16.88 7.47
N SER A 57 12.97 -17.56 8.29
CA SER A 57 12.71 -17.16 9.68
C SER A 57 13.99 -17.11 10.51
N GLU A 58 14.85 -18.13 10.39
CA GLU A 58 16.16 -18.17 11.03
C GLU A 58 17.04 -17.01 10.59
N LYS A 59 17.06 -16.68 9.29
CA LYS A 59 17.82 -15.54 8.77
C LYS A 59 17.32 -14.19 9.31
N VAL A 60 16.00 -14.01 9.48
CA VAL A 60 15.43 -12.80 10.13
C VAL A 60 15.95 -12.73 11.57
N HIS A 61 15.83 -13.81 12.35
CA HIS A 61 16.29 -13.85 13.73
C HIS A 61 17.79 -13.58 13.82
N ASP A 62 18.60 -14.29 13.02
CA ASP A 62 20.05 -14.18 13.03
C ASP A 62 20.53 -12.77 12.67
N PHE A 63 19.87 -12.09 11.76
CA PHE A 63 20.27 -10.75 11.37
C PHE A 63 19.75 -9.67 12.31
N THR A 64 18.50 -9.78 12.75
CA THR A 64 17.80 -8.71 13.50
C THR A 64 17.79 -8.92 15.00
N GLY A 65 17.87 -10.18 15.47
CA GLY A 65 17.59 -10.57 16.85
C GLY A 65 16.11 -10.51 17.23
N LEU A 66 15.21 -10.34 16.26
CA LEU A 66 13.76 -10.34 16.47
C LEU A 66 13.22 -11.76 16.36
N GLU A 67 12.22 -12.09 17.18
CA GLU A 67 11.57 -13.39 17.14
C GLU A 67 10.45 -13.39 16.09
N VAL A 68 10.56 -14.30 15.13
CA VAL A 68 9.49 -14.59 14.18
C VAL A 68 8.49 -15.54 14.83
N ASN A 69 7.20 -15.28 14.68
CA ASN A 69 6.16 -16.15 15.22
C ASN A 69 6.29 -17.58 14.66
N SER A 70 6.41 -18.57 15.53
CA SER A 70 6.57 -19.99 15.15
C SER A 70 5.33 -20.59 14.46
N ASN A 71 4.17 -19.93 14.54
CA ASN A 71 2.90 -20.40 13.99
C ASN A 71 2.53 -19.71 12.66
N ILE A 72 3.49 -19.09 11.96
CA ILE A 72 3.23 -18.46 10.67
C ILE A 72 2.81 -19.52 9.65
N LYS A 73 1.74 -19.21 8.95
CA LYS A 73 1.24 -19.99 7.81
C LYS A 73 1.65 -19.34 6.50
N ILE A 74 1.67 -20.13 5.44
CA ILE A 74 1.77 -19.61 4.07
C ILE A 74 0.52 -20.03 3.30
N GLU A 75 -0.11 -19.08 2.65
CA GLU A 75 -1.26 -19.28 1.77
C GLU A 75 -0.99 -18.72 0.38
N PHE A 76 -1.65 -19.27 -0.62
CA PHE A 76 -1.45 -18.95 -2.03
C PHE A 76 -2.79 -18.58 -2.67
N PRO A 77 -3.35 -17.42 -2.31
CA PRO A 77 -4.64 -16.98 -2.81
C PRO A 77 -4.61 -16.82 -4.33
N ASP A 78 -5.74 -17.10 -4.96
CA ASP A 78 -5.96 -16.71 -6.34
C ASP A 78 -6.11 -15.16 -6.47
N LEU A 79 -6.27 -14.68 -7.70
CA LEU A 79 -6.35 -13.23 -7.95
C LEU A 79 -7.50 -12.57 -7.21
N LYS A 80 -8.69 -13.18 -7.21
CA LYS A 80 -9.87 -12.64 -6.53
C LYS A 80 -9.67 -12.63 -5.03
N GLU A 81 -9.22 -13.73 -4.46
CA GLU A 81 -8.92 -13.85 -3.02
C GLU A 81 -7.86 -12.83 -2.59
N PHE A 82 -6.84 -12.59 -3.42
CA PHE A 82 -5.81 -11.60 -3.14
C PHE A 82 -6.35 -10.15 -3.20
N LYS A 83 -7.25 -9.84 -4.13
CA LYS A 83 -7.97 -8.55 -4.15
C LYS A 83 -8.80 -8.34 -2.88
N LEU A 84 -9.52 -9.38 -2.44
CA LEU A 84 -10.30 -9.32 -1.18
C LEU A 84 -9.41 -9.16 0.05
N LEU A 85 -8.23 -9.79 0.06
CA LEU A 85 -7.24 -9.60 1.13
C LEU A 85 -6.82 -8.13 1.24
N LYS A 86 -6.62 -7.44 0.12
CA LYS A 86 -6.31 -6.00 0.14
C LYS A 86 -7.38 -5.15 0.82
N GLY A 87 -8.65 -5.51 0.65
CA GLY A 87 -9.76 -4.89 1.38
C GLY A 87 -9.63 -5.02 2.90
N LYS A 88 -9.21 -6.19 3.38
CA LYS A 88 -9.00 -6.43 4.82
C LYS A 88 -7.83 -5.64 5.40
N LYS A 89 -6.92 -5.14 4.57
CA LYS A 89 -5.79 -4.28 4.97
C LYS A 89 -6.12 -2.79 4.96
N VAL A 90 -7.30 -2.40 4.53
CA VAL A 90 -7.77 -1.02 4.67
C VAL A 90 -8.17 -0.78 6.12
N TYR A 91 -7.48 0.10 6.79
CA TYR A 91 -7.75 0.43 8.19
C TYR A 91 -8.95 1.37 8.31
N ALA A 92 -10.13 0.80 8.28
CA ALA A 92 -11.41 1.49 8.41
C ALA A 92 -11.91 1.49 9.86
N THR A 93 -12.86 2.38 10.16
CA THR A 93 -13.60 2.33 11.43
C THR A 93 -14.43 1.04 11.50
N LYS A 94 -14.81 0.61 12.71
CA LYS A 94 -15.66 -0.58 12.87
C LYS A 94 -16.97 -0.50 12.08
N GLN A 95 -17.53 0.70 11.98
CA GLN A 95 -18.77 0.98 11.24
C GLN A 95 -18.58 0.92 9.72
N SER A 96 -17.35 1.08 9.25
CA SER A 96 -17.03 1.14 7.83
C SER A 96 -16.41 -0.14 7.27
N ASN A 97 -15.98 -1.07 8.15
CA ASN A 97 -15.34 -2.33 7.73
C ASN A 97 -16.21 -3.16 6.78
N GLU A 98 -17.51 -3.28 7.06
CA GLU A 98 -18.43 -4.02 6.19
C GLU A 98 -18.54 -3.36 4.81
N PHE A 99 -18.68 -2.02 4.79
CA PHE A 99 -18.71 -1.25 3.56
C PHE A 99 -17.44 -1.45 2.71
N VAL A 100 -16.27 -1.43 3.33
CA VAL A 100 -14.99 -1.65 2.66
C VAL A 100 -14.91 -3.06 2.07
N ASN A 101 -15.32 -4.07 2.82
CA ASN A 101 -15.33 -5.45 2.32
C ASN A 101 -16.27 -5.62 1.12
N ASP A 102 -17.48 -5.03 1.18
CA ASP A 102 -18.44 -5.04 0.09
C ASP A 102 -17.89 -4.32 -1.14
N LEU A 103 -17.24 -3.15 -0.96
CA LEU A 103 -16.63 -2.40 -2.05
C LEU A 103 -15.52 -3.19 -2.75
N PHE A 104 -14.61 -3.78 -1.99
CA PHE A 104 -13.53 -4.60 -2.58
C PHE A 104 -14.07 -5.84 -3.27
N SER A 105 -15.14 -6.45 -2.75
CA SER A 105 -15.82 -7.56 -3.43
C SER A 105 -16.45 -7.11 -4.74
N ALA A 106 -17.17 -6.00 -4.75
CA ALA A 106 -17.84 -5.47 -5.94
C ALA A 106 -16.81 -5.06 -7.02
N VAL A 107 -15.69 -4.45 -6.61
CA VAL A 107 -14.60 -4.08 -7.53
C VAL A 107 -13.88 -5.32 -8.05
N ALA A 108 -13.61 -6.32 -7.21
CA ALA A 108 -12.98 -7.58 -7.64
C ALA A 108 -13.83 -8.35 -8.66
N ASP A 109 -15.15 -8.19 -8.60
CA ASP A 109 -16.10 -8.78 -9.53
C ASP A 109 -16.45 -7.88 -10.73
N GLU A 110 -15.86 -6.68 -10.83
CA GLU A 110 -16.16 -5.65 -11.84
C GLU A 110 -17.69 -5.37 -11.92
N ASN A 111 -18.39 -5.39 -10.77
CA ASN A 111 -19.85 -5.34 -10.69
C ASN A 111 -20.34 -3.90 -10.50
N ILE A 112 -20.70 -3.23 -11.60
CA ILE A 112 -21.19 -1.84 -11.64
C ILE A 112 -22.45 -1.66 -10.78
N GLU A 113 -23.42 -2.60 -10.85
CA GLU A 113 -24.67 -2.50 -10.09
C GLU A 113 -24.43 -2.56 -8.58
N ALA A 114 -23.53 -3.45 -8.12
CA ALA A 114 -23.17 -3.54 -6.71
C ALA A 114 -22.45 -2.27 -6.24
N ILE A 115 -21.50 -1.73 -7.02
CA ILE A 115 -20.80 -0.48 -6.70
C ILE A 115 -21.79 0.68 -6.64
N SER A 116 -22.69 0.81 -7.62
CA SER A 116 -23.76 1.82 -7.64
C SER A 116 -24.66 1.74 -6.40
N GLY A 117 -25.03 0.52 -5.99
CA GLY A 117 -25.79 0.30 -4.76
C GLY A 117 -25.04 0.76 -3.50
N LEU A 118 -23.72 0.58 -3.44
CA LEU A 118 -22.88 1.07 -2.34
C LEU A 118 -22.84 2.59 -2.29
N ILE A 119 -22.76 3.26 -3.44
CA ILE A 119 -22.79 4.73 -3.52
C ILE A 119 -24.12 5.25 -2.96
N GLN A 120 -25.24 4.63 -3.35
CA GLN A 120 -26.57 5.00 -2.84
C GLN A 120 -26.71 4.74 -1.35
N ARG A 121 -26.09 3.67 -0.83
CA ARG A 121 -26.12 3.31 0.60
C ARG A 121 -25.38 4.32 1.48
N ASP A 122 -24.18 4.74 1.04
CA ASP A 122 -23.32 5.66 1.81
C ASP A 122 -22.28 6.32 0.89
N THR A 123 -22.64 7.47 0.31
CA THR A 123 -21.78 8.21 -0.61
C THR A 123 -20.51 8.69 0.07
N ALA A 124 -20.56 9.10 1.34
CA ALA A 124 -19.37 9.58 2.07
C ALA A 124 -18.32 8.48 2.20
N LYS A 125 -18.73 7.28 2.61
CA LYS A 125 -17.80 6.14 2.67
C LYS A 125 -17.27 5.76 1.29
N PHE A 126 -18.12 5.80 0.26
CA PHE A 126 -17.65 5.54 -1.09
C PHE A 126 -16.54 6.50 -1.51
N LEU A 127 -16.70 7.81 -1.29
CA LEU A 127 -15.69 8.82 -1.63
C LEU A 127 -14.35 8.54 -0.93
N VAL A 128 -14.38 8.17 0.34
CA VAL A 128 -13.15 7.85 1.11
C VAL A 128 -12.52 6.55 0.63
N TYR A 129 -13.28 5.45 0.57
CA TYR A 129 -12.71 4.12 0.40
C TYR A 129 -12.51 3.69 -1.05
N SER A 130 -13.13 4.36 -2.02
CA SER A 130 -12.83 4.15 -3.45
C SER A 130 -11.39 4.51 -3.80
N THR A 131 -10.78 5.47 -3.09
CA THR A 131 -9.36 5.83 -3.26
C THR A 131 -8.43 4.68 -2.87
N TYR A 132 -8.77 3.93 -1.81
CA TYR A 132 -8.02 2.73 -1.41
C TYR A 132 -8.23 1.58 -2.39
N ALA A 133 -9.47 1.35 -2.83
CA ALA A 133 -9.76 0.33 -3.83
C ALA A 133 -8.93 0.58 -5.10
N LYS A 134 -8.94 1.82 -5.60
CA LYS A 134 -8.08 2.23 -6.72
C LYS A 134 -6.60 1.99 -6.42
N ALA A 135 -6.07 2.49 -5.29
CA ALA A 135 -4.65 2.43 -4.98
C ALA A 135 -4.13 0.99 -4.78
N TYR A 136 -4.95 0.10 -4.24
CA TYR A 136 -4.55 -1.27 -3.94
C TYR A 136 -4.76 -2.21 -5.13
N ILE A 137 -5.88 -2.10 -5.83
CA ILE A 137 -6.16 -2.95 -6.99
C ILE A 137 -5.22 -2.60 -8.14
N SER A 138 -4.94 -1.32 -8.41
CA SER A 138 -4.02 -0.90 -9.47
C SER A 138 -2.55 -1.29 -9.24
N LYS A 139 -2.23 -2.03 -8.18
CA LYS A 139 -0.87 -2.54 -7.88
C LYS A 139 -0.83 -4.05 -7.71
N ILE A 140 -1.91 -4.75 -8.01
CA ILE A 140 -1.98 -6.20 -7.82
C ILE A 140 -0.94 -6.93 -8.66
N SER A 141 -0.73 -6.51 -9.92
CA SER A 141 0.25 -7.11 -10.83
C SER A 141 1.71 -6.93 -10.38
N THR A 142 1.97 -5.98 -9.48
CA THR A 142 3.32 -5.72 -8.94
C THR A 142 3.49 -6.14 -7.49
N THR A 143 2.43 -6.66 -6.84
CA THR A 143 2.46 -7.09 -5.45
C THR A 143 2.64 -8.61 -5.36
N TYR A 144 3.80 -9.04 -4.90
CA TYR A 144 4.16 -10.46 -4.81
C TYR A 144 3.64 -11.14 -3.55
N GLY A 145 3.53 -10.42 -2.45
CA GLY A 145 3.06 -10.97 -1.19
C GLY A 145 2.38 -9.94 -0.30
N ASP A 146 1.92 -10.45 0.83
CA ASP A 146 1.35 -9.66 1.93
C ASP A 146 1.35 -10.45 3.23
N TYR A 147 1.36 -9.77 4.36
CA TYR A 147 1.25 -10.38 5.68
C TYR A 147 -0.01 -9.89 6.40
N LEU A 148 -0.79 -10.81 6.93
CA LEU A 148 -1.97 -10.52 7.76
C LEU A 148 -2.27 -11.70 8.70
N ASP A 149 -2.61 -11.44 9.94
CA ASP A 149 -3.10 -12.43 10.92
C ASP A 149 -2.25 -13.69 11.00
N SER A 150 -0.93 -13.54 11.19
CA SER A 150 0.05 -14.64 11.26
C SER A 150 0.11 -15.50 9.98
N THR A 151 -0.27 -14.95 8.86
CA THR A 151 -0.22 -15.64 7.56
C THR A 151 0.51 -14.79 6.54
N VAL A 152 1.49 -15.41 5.87
CA VAL A 152 2.13 -14.88 4.67
C VAL A 152 1.30 -15.31 3.47
N PHE A 153 0.84 -14.35 2.69
CA PHE A 153 0.09 -14.58 1.46
C PHE A 153 1.00 -14.32 0.27
N LEU A 154 1.16 -15.28 -0.61
CA LEU A 154 1.90 -15.12 -1.85
C LEU A 154 0.93 -15.03 -3.03
N ASN A 155 1.04 -13.96 -3.83
CA ASN A 155 0.17 -13.72 -4.98
C ASN A 155 0.38 -14.80 -6.06
N LYS A 156 -0.43 -15.84 -5.99
CA LYS A 156 -0.32 -17.00 -6.89
C LYS A 156 -0.49 -16.61 -8.36
N PHE A 157 -1.36 -15.66 -8.67
CA PHE A 157 -1.61 -15.23 -10.04
C PHE A 157 -0.33 -14.70 -10.69
N ILE A 158 0.33 -13.76 -10.04
CA ILE A 158 1.55 -13.14 -10.59
C ILE A 158 2.74 -14.08 -10.52
N LEU A 159 2.99 -14.66 -9.35
CA LEU A 159 4.18 -15.48 -9.12
C LEU A 159 4.20 -16.78 -9.96
N SER A 160 3.03 -17.33 -10.32
CA SER A 160 3.01 -18.52 -11.18
C SER A 160 3.18 -18.21 -12.67
N LYS A 161 2.91 -16.98 -13.10
CA LYS A 161 2.88 -16.62 -14.53
C LYS A 161 4.09 -15.81 -14.98
N TYR A 162 4.60 -14.94 -14.13
CA TYR A 162 5.70 -14.05 -14.48
C TYR A 162 6.96 -14.73 -14.99
N PRO A 163 7.48 -15.81 -14.37
CA PRO A 163 8.69 -16.45 -14.88
C PRO A 163 8.51 -16.97 -16.32
N GLN A 164 7.34 -17.53 -16.61
CA GLN A 164 7.00 -17.99 -17.96
C GLN A 164 6.93 -16.82 -18.96
N ILE A 165 6.25 -15.74 -18.59
CA ILE A 165 6.10 -14.55 -19.43
C ILE A 165 7.46 -13.89 -19.71
N ILE A 166 8.30 -13.76 -18.69
CA ILE A 166 9.64 -13.17 -18.83
C ILE A 166 10.49 -14.01 -19.78
N LEU A 167 10.49 -15.33 -19.61
CA LEU A 167 11.22 -16.23 -20.50
C LEU A 167 10.69 -16.15 -21.92
N TYR A 168 9.36 -16.14 -22.10
CA TYR A 168 8.73 -16.04 -23.43
C TYR A 168 9.09 -14.73 -24.16
N LYS A 169 9.07 -13.60 -23.44
CA LYS A 169 9.46 -12.30 -23.99
C LYS A 169 10.94 -12.23 -24.41
N GLN A 170 11.80 -13.03 -23.81
CA GLN A 170 13.22 -13.12 -24.24
C GLN A 170 13.41 -13.87 -25.55
N GLY A 171 12.42 -14.66 -25.96
CA GLY A 171 12.43 -15.40 -27.21
C GLY A 171 13.33 -16.65 -27.23
N PRO A 172 13.26 -17.46 -28.29
CA PRO A 172 14.08 -18.65 -28.44
C PRO A 172 15.58 -18.31 -28.69
N PRO A 173 16.51 -19.21 -28.30
CA PRO A 173 16.23 -20.50 -27.67
C PRO A 173 15.95 -20.35 -26.16
N PHE A 174 14.76 -20.77 -25.73
CA PHE A 174 14.31 -20.63 -24.35
C PHE A 174 15.24 -21.31 -23.33
N GLY A 175 15.84 -22.43 -23.69
CA GLY A 175 16.70 -23.21 -22.79
C GLY A 175 17.93 -22.45 -22.26
N SER A 176 18.50 -21.53 -23.04
CA SER A 176 19.67 -20.74 -22.62
C SER A 176 19.38 -19.76 -21.50
N ASN A 177 18.14 -19.31 -21.36
CA ASN A 177 17.72 -18.29 -20.39
C ASN A 177 16.91 -18.89 -19.22
N LEU A 178 16.46 -20.16 -19.36
CA LEU A 178 15.59 -20.81 -18.39
C LEU A 178 16.18 -20.80 -16.97
N GLU A 179 17.43 -21.24 -16.81
CA GLU A 179 18.07 -21.32 -15.50
C GLU A 179 18.19 -19.94 -14.83
N LYS A 180 18.53 -18.91 -15.60
CA LYS A 180 18.65 -17.54 -15.08
C LYS A 180 17.28 -16.98 -14.68
N VAL A 181 16.24 -17.22 -15.47
CA VAL A 181 14.88 -16.76 -15.17
C VAL A 181 14.33 -17.51 -13.97
N ASP A 182 14.52 -18.83 -13.88
CA ASP A 182 14.09 -19.63 -12.75
C ASP A 182 14.84 -19.27 -11.45
N SER A 183 16.15 -19.00 -11.55
CA SER A 183 16.93 -18.46 -10.43
C SER A 183 16.39 -17.10 -9.97
N GLY A 184 16.13 -16.17 -10.90
CA GLY A 184 15.51 -14.89 -10.57
C GLY A 184 14.12 -15.06 -9.93
N TYR A 185 13.36 -16.05 -10.36
CA TYR A 185 12.08 -16.40 -9.77
C TYR A 185 12.22 -16.90 -8.33
N ARG A 186 13.15 -17.80 -8.04
CA ARG A 186 13.47 -18.21 -6.68
C ARG A 186 13.91 -17.02 -5.81
N GLY A 187 14.65 -16.07 -6.42
CA GLY A 187 15.03 -14.82 -5.76
C GLY A 187 13.82 -13.97 -5.38
N ALA A 188 12.83 -13.85 -6.26
CA ALA A 188 11.57 -13.16 -5.95
C ALA A 188 10.83 -13.82 -4.79
N LEU A 189 10.73 -15.15 -4.77
CA LEU A 189 10.10 -15.90 -3.68
C LEU A 189 10.83 -15.72 -2.34
N LYS A 190 12.18 -15.80 -2.34
CA LYS A 190 12.98 -15.57 -1.13
C LYS A 190 12.81 -14.15 -0.61
N MET A 191 12.85 -13.16 -1.50
CA MET A 191 12.68 -11.75 -1.15
C MET A 191 11.32 -11.52 -0.50
N THR A 192 10.24 -11.97 -1.14
CA THR A 192 8.89 -11.80 -0.63
C THR A 192 8.70 -12.51 0.71
N LEU A 193 9.14 -13.77 0.85
CA LEU A 193 9.07 -14.49 2.11
C LEU A 193 9.80 -13.75 3.24
N LEU A 194 11.00 -13.25 2.96
CA LEU A 194 11.80 -12.54 3.96
C LEU A 194 11.14 -11.24 4.37
N GLU A 195 10.60 -10.47 3.41
CA GLU A 195 9.90 -9.21 3.64
C GLU A 195 8.67 -9.42 4.54
N GLU A 196 7.81 -10.39 4.21
CA GLU A 196 6.60 -10.67 4.98
C GLU A 196 6.89 -11.26 6.37
N LEU A 197 7.97 -12.04 6.50
CA LEU A 197 8.43 -12.52 7.80
C LEU A 197 8.94 -11.38 8.70
N ILE A 198 9.57 -10.35 8.12
CA ILE A 198 9.98 -9.17 8.88
C ILE A 198 8.73 -8.41 9.34
N HIS A 199 7.73 -8.23 8.48
CA HIS A 199 6.46 -7.60 8.88
C HIS A 199 5.80 -8.33 10.05
N SER A 200 5.92 -9.65 10.13
CA SER A 200 5.41 -10.44 11.27
C SER A 200 6.04 -10.08 12.64
N THR A 201 7.22 -9.46 12.63
CA THR A 201 7.92 -9.03 13.86
C THR A 201 7.58 -7.59 14.28
N GLN A 202 6.81 -6.87 13.49
CA GLN A 202 6.59 -5.43 13.62
C GLN A 202 5.22 -5.06 14.23
N THR A 203 4.62 -5.93 15.03
CA THR A 203 3.25 -5.78 15.54
C THR A 203 2.98 -4.43 16.21
N ASN A 204 3.93 -3.86 16.96
CA ASN A 204 3.75 -2.55 17.59
C ASN A 204 3.66 -1.42 16.56
N LEU A 205 4.53 -1.43 15.57
CA LEU A 205 4.50 -0.46 14.46
C LEU A 205 3.22 -0.60 13.63
N GLU A 206 2.80 -1.85 13.37
CA GLU A 206 1.55 -2.11 12.65
C GLU A 206 0.32 -1.57 13.42
N ASN A 207 0.29 -1.74 14.74
CA ASN A 207 -0.77 -1.19 15.58
C ASN A 207 -0.78 0.35 15.56
N GLU A 208 0.37 1.00 15.69
CA GLU A 208 0.47 2.47 15.59
C GLU A 208 0.04 2.95 14.20
N ASN A 209 0.45 2.26 13.14
CA ASN A 209 0.05 2.55 11.77
C ASN A 209 -1.47 2.43 11.58
N ARG A 210 -2.06 1.35 12.10
CA ARG A 210 -3.49 1.08 12.04
C ARG A 210 -4.29 2.15 12.77
N ASP A 211 -3.92 2.44 14.02
CA ASP A 211 -4.63 3.42 14.85
C ASP A 211 -4.59 4.81 14.21
N ALA A 212 -3.45 5.19 13.67
CA ALA A 212 -3.30 6.45 12.95
C ALA A 212 -4.15 6.49 11.67
N ALA A 213 -4.12 5.43 10.87
CA ALA A 213 -4.89 5.35 9.62
C ALA A 213 -6.41 5.31 9.88
N VAL A 214 -6.88 4.60 10.91
CA VAL A 214 -8.29 4.63 11.33
C VAL A 214 -8.73 6.04 11.69
N ASN A 215 -7.89 6.80 12.41
CA ASN A 215 -8.17 8.19 12.75
C ASN A 215 -8.23 9.09 11.51
N VAL A 216 -7.29 8.94 10.57
CA VAL A 216 -7.32 9.66 9.28
C VAL A 216 -8.60 9.36 8.53
N ASN A 217 -8.98 8.09 8.40
CA ASN A 217 -10.20 7.70 7.68
C ASN A 217 -11.47 8.18 8.35
N SER A 218 -11.53 8.18 9.69
CA SER A 218 -12.66 8.76 10.42
C SER A 218 -12.83 10.25 10.13
N ILE A 219 -11.72 11.00 10.08
CA ILE A 219 -11.72 12.44 9.75
C ILE A 219 -12.11 12.66 8.28
N ASN A 220 -11.63 11.81 7.37
CA ASN A 220 -12.00 11.88 5.97
C ASN A 220 -13.50 11.58 5.74
N GLU A 221 -14.08 10.61 6.47
CA GLU A 221 -15.53 10.35 6.44
C GLU A 221 -16.33 11.58 6.95
N GLU A 222 -15.86 12.22 8.03
CA GLU A 222 -16.47 13.45 8.54
C GLU A 222 -16.42 14.58 7.51
N LEU A 223 -15.25 14.79 6.88
CA LEU A 223 -15.10 15.78 5.81
C LEU A 223 -16.02 15.48 4.62
N ALA A 224 -16.11 14.22 4.21
CA ALA A 224 -16.99 13.83 3.11
C ALA A 224 -18.45 14.17 3.42
N ASN A 225 -18.93 13.90 4.64
CA ASN A 225 -20.28 14.27 5.06
C ASN A 225 -20.49 15.80 5.07
N ILE A 226 -19.54 16.57 5.61
CA ILE A 226 -19.61 18.05 5.60
C ILE A 226 -19.76 18.57 4.16
N ILE A 227 -18.98 18.06 3.22
CA ILE A 227 -19.05 18.49 1.82
C ILE A 227 -20.35 18.04 1.15
N LEU A 228 -20.82 16.82 1.42
CA LEU A 228 -22.08 16.32 0.88
C LEU A 228 -23.31 17.08 1.43
N ASP A 229 -23.24 17.63 2.63
CA ASP A 229 -24.30 18.40 3.28
C ASP A 229 -24.30 19.88 2.88
N LEU A 230 -23.30 20.37 2.13
CA LEU A 230 -23.29 21.75 1.65
C LEU A 230 -24.54 22.06 0.81
N ASP A 231 -25.14 23.22 1.05
CA ASP A 231 -26.20 23.71 0.17
C ASP A 231 -25.65 24.07 -1.23
N GLU A 232 -26.52 24.09 -2.22
CA GLU A 232 -26.14 24.29 -3.63
C GLU A 232 -25.42 25.64 -3.87
N SER A 233 -25.78 26.68 -3.13
CA SER A 233 -25.12 28.00 -3.25
C SER A 233 -23.69 27.94 -2.74
N SER A 234 -23.48 27.34 -1.58
CA SER A 234 -22.14 27.15 -0.98
C SER A 234 -21.25 26.26 -1.85
N ALA A 235 -21.81 25.16 -2.36
CA ALA A 235 -21.08 24.29 -3.27
C ALA A 235 -20.68 25.00 -4.56
N SER A 236 -21.60 25.78 -5.17
CA SER A 236 -21.33 26.56 -6.40
C SER A 236 -20.29 27.65 -6.18
N ASN A 237 -20.37 28.38 -5.06
CA ASN A 237 -19.38 29.41 -4.70
C ASN A 237 -17.97 28.81 -4.54
N LEU A 238 -17.86 27.63 -3.89
CA LEU A 238 -16.58 26.91 -3.77
C LEU A 238 -16.05 26.45 -5.12
N TYR A 239 -16.93 25.93 -5.97
CA TYR A 239 -16.58 25.46 -7.30
C TYR A 239 -15.99 26.58 -8.15
N GLU A 240 -16.64 27.75 -8.16
CA GLU A 240 -16.16 28.95 -8.86
C GLU A 240 -14.84 29.44 -8.27
N TYR A 241 -14.75 29.53 -6.95
CA TYR A 241 -13.55 30.00 -6.25
C TYR A 241 -12.33 29.11 -6.52
N LEU A 242 -12.51 27.79 -6.48
CA LEU A 242 -11.47 26.79 -6.74
C LEU A 242 -11.20 26.59 -8.23
N GLN A 243 -11.93 27.27 -9.12
CA GLN A 243 -11.82 27.19 -10.58
C GLN A 243 -11.92 25.75 -11.10
N LEU A 244 -12.81 24.95 -10.51
CA LEU A 244 -13.01 23.57 -10.90
C LEU A 244 -13.77 23.47 -12.22
N GLN A 245 -13.51 22.39 -12.97
CA GLN A 245 -14.21 22.14 -14.23
C GLN A 245 -15.71 21.94 -13.99
N THR A 246 -16.53 22.65 -14.73
CA THR A 246 -17.99 22.60 -14.61
C THR A 246 -18.52 21.17 -14.78
N VAL A 247 -19.38 20.75 -13.87
CA VAL A 247 -20.13 19.50 -13.93
C VAL A 247 -21.57 19.84 -14.30
N PRO A 248 -22.24 19.03 -15.16
CA PRO A 248 -23.65 19.22 -15.48
C PRO A 248 -24.53 19.22 -14.21
N ASP A 249 -25.64 20.00 -14.24
CA ASP A 249 -26.53 20.16 -13.08
C ASP A 249 -27.27 18.88 -12.68
N ASP A 250 -27.36 17.91 -13.57
CA ASP A 250 -27.94 16.59 -13.32
C ASP A 250 -26.98 15.62 -12.60
N PHE A 251 -25.76 16.08 -12.25
CA PHE A 251 -24.77 15.33 -11.51
C PHE A 251 -24.36 16.02 -10.18
N PRO A 252 -25.31 16.17 -9.22
CA PRO A 252 -25.03 16.88 -7.96
C PRO A 252 -24.00 16.17 -7.08
N ILE A 253 -23.94 14.82 -7.12
CA ILE A 253 -22.93 14.03 -6.36
C ILE A 253 -21.55 14.28 -6.94
N ALA A 254 -21.41 14.32 -8.27
CA ALA A 254 -20.11 14.55 -8.93
C ALA A 254 -19.53 15.91 -8.56
N LYS A 255 -20.35 16.96 -8.48
CA LYS A 255 -19.93 18.28 -8.04
C LYS A 255 -19.36 18.24 -6.62
N LYS A 256 -20.06 17.63 -5.68
CA LYS A 256 -19.65 17.51 -4.28
C LYS A 256 -18.45 16.56 -4.11
N ALA A 257 -18.39 15.47 -4.88
CA ALA A 257 -17.25 14.58 -4.92
C ALA A 257 -15.96 15.31 -5.35
N ASN A 258 -16.03 16.15 -6.39
CA ASN A 258 -14.87 16.93 -6.82
C ASN A 258 -14.42 17.92 -5.74
N LEU A 259 -15.37 18.55 -5.02
CA LEU A 259 -15.04 19.38 -3.86
C LEU A 259 -14.36 18.58 -2.74
N PHE A 260 -14.89 17.41 -2.42
CA PHE A 260 -14.28 16.52 -1.44
C PHE A 260 -12.85 16.17 -1.83
N PHE A 261 -12.60 15.70 -3.06
CA PHE A 261 -11.26 15.34 -3.51
C PHE A 261 -10.31 16.53 -3.54
N MET A 262 -10.80 17.73 -3.84
CA MET A 262 -9.98 18.95 -3.82
C MET A 262 -9.65 19.39 -2.39
N LEU A 263 -10.60 19.29 -1.46
CA LEU A 263 -10.46 19.76 -0.08
C LEU A 263 -9.97 18.65 0.87
N ASN A 264 -9.90 17.39 0.41
CA ASN A 264 -9.34 16.33 1.21
C ASN A 264 -7.82 16.51 1.33
N PRO A 265 -7.31 16.78 2.56
CA PRO A 265 -5.89 17.04 2.76
C PRO A 265 -5.01 15.85 2.40
N ASP A 266 -5.52 14.62 2.50
CA ASP A 266 -4.80 13.40 2.14
C ASP A 266 -4.51 13.36 0.63
N ASN A 267 -5.46 13.75 -0.20
CA ASN A 267 -5.26 13.87 -1.63
C ASN A 267 -4.33 15.00 -2.03
N PHE A 268 -4.57 16.19 -1.49
CA PHE A 268 -3.85 17.39 -1.88
C PHE A 268 -2.45 17.46 -1.26
N VAL A 269 -2.36 17.31 0.06
CA VAL A 269 -1.12 17.55 0.79
C VAL A 269 -0.14 16.40 0.60
N VAL A 270 -0.59 15.15 0.70
CA VAL A 270 0.29 13.98 0.60
C VAL A 270 0.73 13.72 -0.83
N ASN A 271 -0.19 13.81 -1.80
CA ASN A 271 0.11 13.48 -3.19
C ASN A 271 0.78 14.63 -3.95
N VAL A 272 0.49 15.89 -3.60
CA VAL A 272 1.05 17.07 -4.25
C VAL A 272 2.33 17.55 -3.58
N LEU A 273 2.33 17.66 -2.24
CA LEU A 273 3.47 18.16 -1.48
C LEU A 273 4.45 17.07 -1.05
N GLY A 274 4.07 15.80 -1.21
CA GLY A 274 4.92 14.66 -0.91
C GLY A 274 5.42 14.63 0.55
N PRO A 275 6.66 14.19 0.78
CA PRO A 275 7.19 14.00 2.15
C PRO A 275 7.34 15.30 2.96
N ASP A 276 7.20 16.47 2.36
CA ASP A 276 7.33 17.73 3.09
C ASP A 276 6.21 17.95 4.11
N VAL A 277 5.01 17.42 3.87
CA VAL A 277 3.91 17.43 4.85
C VAL A 277 4.30 16.82 6.19
N MET A 278 5.23 15.88 6.17
CA MET A 278 5.71 15.19 7.36
C MET A 278 6.38 16.12 8.37
N THR A 279 6.73 17.33 7.98
CA THR A 279 7.41 18.31 8.85
C THR A 279 6.57 19.52 9.19
N TYR A 280 5.35 19.62 8.69
CA TYR A 280 4.46 20.75 8.98
C TYR A 280 4.02 20.72 10.42
N SER A 281 3.96 21.91 11.04
CA SER A 281 3.39 22.10 12.37
C SER A 281 1.93 22.52 12.33
N LYS A 282 1.46 23.03 11.19
CA LYS A 282 0.06 23.44 10.95
C LYS A 282 -0.23 23.42 9.45
N VAL A 283 -1.49 23.31 9.12
CA VAL A 283 -2.02 23.54 7.76
C VAL A 283 -2.86 24.82 7.82
N GLU A 284 -2.55 25.77 6.97
CA GLU A 284 -3.33 27.02 6.85
C GLU A 284 -4.30 26.88 5.69
N ILE A 285 -5.53 27.29 5.89
CA ILE A 285 -6.61 27.27 4.91
C ILE A 285 -6.88 28.68 4.47
N ASP A 286 -7.17 28.84 3.18
CA ASP A 286 -7.60 30.12 2.63
C ASP A 286 -8.84 30.64 3.40
N PRO A 287 -8.82 31.88 3.88
CA PRO A 287 -9.94 32.48 4.64
C PRO A 287 -11.29 32.40 3.92
N LYS A 288 -11.32 32.54 2.59
CA LYS A 288 -12.55 32.44 1.80
C LYS A 288 -13.15 31.04 1.81
N ILE A 289 -12.29 29.99 1.81
CA ILE A 289 -12.76 28.61 1.95
C ILE A 289 -13.32 28.38 3.35
N SER A 290 -12.63 28.91 4.37
CA SER A 290 -13.07 28.81 5.78
C SER A 290 -14.37 29.60 6.06
N GLU A 291 -14.67 30.65 5.30
CA GLU A 291 -15.96 31.36 5.39
C GLU A 291 -17.13 30.50 4.89
N ILE A 292 -16.89 29.66 3.86
CA ILE A 292 -17.93 28.79 3.27
C ILE A 292 -18.02 27.46 4.03
N VAL A 293 -16.88 26.92 4.47
CA VAL A 293 -16.78 25.66 5.24
C VAL A 293 -16.03 25.92 6.54
N PRO A 294 -16.67 26.46 7.57
CA PRO A 294 -16.03 26.87 8.83
C PRO A 294 -15.31 25.70 9.53
N ASP A 295 -15.86 24.49 9.44
CA ASP A 295 -15.33 23.29 10.12
C ASP A 295 -14.02 22.79 9.53
N LEU A 296 -13.66 23.23 8.32
CA LEU A 296 -12.49 22.72 7.58
C LEU A 296 -11.17 22.98 8.32
N SER A 297 -11.08 24.10 9.06
CA SER A 297 -9.89 24.42 9.86
C SER A 297 -9.64 23.42 10.99
N ASP A 298 -10.72 23.01 11.67
CA ASP A 298 -10.65 21.99 12.74
C ASP A 298 -10.32 20.60 12.14
N ILE A 299 -10.96 20.24 11.04
CA ILE A 299 -10.69 19.01 10.29
C ILE A 299 -9.19 18.90 9.98
N TYR A 300 -8.58 19.93 9.40
CA TYR A 300 -7.17 19.89 9.00
C TYR A 300 -6.21 19.83 10.20
N GLN A 301 -6.55 20.48 11.28
CA GLN A 301 -5.71 20.41 12.48
C GLN A 301 -5.75 19.03 13.14
N ARG A 302 -6.93 18.42 13.22
CA ARG A 302 -7.10 17.06 13.75
C ARG A 302 -6.46 16.01 12.83
N TRP A 303 -6.48 16.23 11.51
CA TRP A 303 -5.93 15.34 10.52
C TRP A 303 -4.39 15.27 10.53
N LEU A 304 -3.70 16.39 10.80
CA LEU A 304 -2.26 16.52 10.62
C LEU A 304 -1.44 15.53 11.46
N SER A 305 -1.73 15.40 12.75
CA SER A 305 -0.99 14.47 13.61
C SER A 305 -1.22 13.00 13.25
N PRO A 306 -2.44 12.51 13.05
CA PRO A 306 -2.68 11.14 12.58
C PRO A 306 -1.98 10.81 11.26
N ILE A 307 -2.02 11.68 10.25
CA ILE A 307 -1.38 11.39 8.97
C ILE A 307 0.15 11.35 9.10
N GLN A 308 0.74 12.22 9.91
CA GLN A 308 2.16 12.17 10.20
C GLN A 308 2.56 10.87 10.91
N ASN A 309 1.78 10.42 11.89
CA ASN A 309 2.01 9.16 12.58
C ASN A 309 1.87 7.96 11.65
N HIS A 310 0.84 7.96 10.78
CA HIS A 310 0.66 6.93 9.76
C HIS A 310 1.88 6.83 8.84
N HIS A 311 2.34 7.97 8.31
CA HIS A 311 3.52 7.99 7.45
C HIS A 311 4.80 7.58 8.17
N ALA A 312 4.98 7.97 9.43
CA ALA A 312 6.16 7.61 10.19
C ALA A 312 6.22 6.10 10.47
N ALA A 313 5.13 5.52 10.95
CA ALA A 313 5.03 4.09 11.22
C ALA A 313 5.22 3.28 9.93
N PHE A 314 4.49 3.63 8.86
CA PHE A 314 4.60 2.97 7.55
C PHE A 314 6.03 3.03 6.98
N SER A 315 6.65 4.23 6.96
CA SER A 315 8.02 4.38 6.44
C SER A 315 9.03 3.58 7.25
N THR A 316 8.83 3.47 8.56
CA THR A 316 9.71 2.69 9.44
C THR A 316 9.54 1.19 9.18
N MET A 317 8.31 0.70 9.07
CA MET A 317 8.02 -0.71 8.79
C MET A 317 8.67 -1.16 7.48
N GLU A 318 8.38 -0.44 6.41
CA GLU A 318 8.89 -0.73 5.08
C GLU A 318 10.41 -0.54 4.97
N GLY A 319 10.94 0.46 5.67
CA GLY A 319 12.37 0.72 5.70
C GLY A 319 13.17 -0.37 6.42
N ILE A 320 12.66 -0.90 7.52
CA ILE A 320 13.26 -2.07 8.20
C ILE A 320 13.25 -3.28 7.26
N ALA A 321 12.12 -3.58 6.62
CA ALA A 321 11.98 -4.70 5.72
C ALA A 321 12.97 -4.59 4.54
N GLU A 322 13.00 -3.45 3.86
CA GLU A 322 13.95 -3.18 2.76
C GLU A 322 15.41 -3.35 3.19
N PHE A 323 15.81 -2.77 4.35
CA PHE A 323 17.16 -2.85 4.86
C PHE A 323 17.57 -4.30 5.16
N VAL A 324 16.70 -5.07 5.82
CA VAL A 324 16.98 -6.46 6.18
C VAL A 324 17.08 -7.34 4.94
N VAL A 325 16.13 -7.23 4.01
CA VAL A 325 16.14 -7.98 2.75
C VAL A 325 17.43 -7.75 1.98
N GLN A 326 17.82 -6.49 1.78
CA GLN A 326 19.03 -6.15 1.03
C GLN A 326 20.30 -6.68 1.67
N ASN A 327 20.39 -6.70 3.00
CA ASN A 327 21.59 -7.18 3.69
C ASN A 327 21.63 -8.72 3.81
N VAL A 328 20.51 -9.35 4.08
CA VAL A 328 20.42 -10.82 4.24
C VAL A 328 20.61 -11.55 2.91
N LEU A 329 20.05 -10.99 1.82
CA LEU A 329 20.12 -11.62 0.50
C LEU A 329 21.23 -11.05 -0.39
N LYS A 330 22.07 -10.16 0.13
CA LYS A 330 23.14 -9.47 -0.63
C LYS A 330 24.00 -10.40 -1.50
N ASN A 331 24.34 -11.58 -0.96
CA ASN A 331 25.23 -12.55 -1.61
C ASN A 331 24.45 -13.80 -2.09
N ASP A 332 23.11 -13.74 -2.20
CA ASP A 332 22.30 -14.82 -2.71
C ASP A 332 22.18 -14.69 -4.23
N ASP A 333 22.67 -15.68 -4.98
CA ASP A 333 22.69 -15.65 -6.45
C ASP A 333 21.29 -15.57 -7.05
N ASP A 334 20.29 -16.22 -6.43
CA ASP A 334 18.91 -16.16 -6.89
C ASP A 334 18.38 -14.72 -6.74
N PHE A 335 18.68 -14.05 -5.63
CA PHE A 335 18.28 -12.65 -5.43
C PHE A 335 18.99 -11.69 -6.41
N GLN A 336 20.26 -11.91 -6.72
CA GLN A 336 20.97 -11.10 -7.72
C GLN A 336 20.36 -11.27 -9.12
N ASN A 337 19.95 -12.49 -9.47
CA ASN A 337 19.24 -12.76 -10.71
C ASN A 337 17.84 -12.13 -10.71
N TYR A 338 17.13 -12.10 -9.57
CA TYR A 338 15.88 -11.37 -9.40
C TYR A 338 16.05 -9.88 -9.71
N LEU A 339 17.02 -9.22 -9.13
CA LEU A 339 17.29 -7.79 -9.34
C LEU A 339 17.52 -7.45 -10.82
N THR A 340 18.12 -8.35 -11.57
CA THR A 340 18.44 -8.13 -12.99
C THR A 340 17.34 -8.57 -13.96
N THR A 341 16.42 -9.43 -13.52
CA THR A 341 15.46 -10.09 -14.42
C THR A 341 14.02 -9.61 -14.20
N PHE A 342 13.65 -9.31 -12.96
CA PHE A 342 12.27 -9.00 -12.55
C PHE A 342 12.08 -7.57 -12.07
N MET A 343 13.09 -6.92 -11.47
CA MET A 343 12.91 -5.56 -10.97
C MET A 343 12.80 -4.54 -12.10
N GLY A 344 11.70 -3.81 -12.10
CA GLY A 344 11.56 -2.55 -12.82
C GLY A 344 12.05 -1.35 -11.99
N THR A 345 12.11 -0.17 -12.63
CA THR A 345 12.41 1.09 -11.94
C THR A 345 11.11 1.66 -11.36
N ASP A 346 11.03 1.74 -10.03
CA ASP A 346 9.92 2.40 -9.34
C ASP A 346 10.36 3.76 -8.77
N PHE A 347 9.72 4.86 -9.20
CA PHE A 347 9.97 6.23 -8.74
C PHE A 347 8.78 6.80 -7.97
N SER A 348 7.87 5.96 -7.47
CA SER A 348 6.68 6.39 -6.74
C SER A 348 7.02 7.09 -5.41
N SER A 349 6.05 7.85 -4.88
CA SER A 349 6.15 8.43 -3.52
C SER A 349 6.31 7.36 -2.44
N TYR A 350 5.80 6.16 -2.69
CA TYR A 350 6.02 4.97 -1.86
C TYR A 350 7.51 4.64 -1.74
N LYS A 351 8.24 4.65 -2.86
CA LYS A 351 9.69 4.39 -2.86
C LYS A 351 10.47 5.42 -2.06
N VAL A 352 10.08 6.69 -2.14
CA VAL A 352 10.71 7.76 -1.33
C VAL A 352 10.55 7.50 0.16
N ARG A 353 9.34 7.14 0.61
CA ARG A 353 9.06 6.83 2.02
C ARG A 353 9.82 5.59 2.49
N LYS A 354 9.85 4.54 1.68
CA LYS A 354 10.60 3.31 1.95
C LYS A 354 12.11 3.60 2.09
N ASN A 355 12.66 4.44 1.21
CA ASN A 355 14.06 4.86 1.29
C ASN A 355 14.37 5.65 2.57
N MET A 356 13.50 6.59 2.99
CA MET A 356 13.70 7.35 4.24
C MET A 356 13.76 6.42 5.46
N GLY A 357 12.84 5.46 5.54
CA GLY A 357 12.84 4.46 6.61
C GLY A 357 14.08 3.56 6.58
N ARG A 358 14.52 3.14 5.40
CA ARG A 358 15.74 2.36 5.22
C ARG A 358 16.99 3.13 5.68
N ASP A 359 17.13 4.39 5.27
CA ASP A 359 18.29 5.21 5.61
C ASP A 359 18.37 5.48 7.13
N LEU A 360 17.21 5.65 7.79
CA LEU A 360 17.15 5.69 9.25
C LEU A 360 17.56 4.34 9.86
N THR A 361 17.00 3.24 9.36
CA THR A 361 17.31 1.88 9.86
C THR A 361 18.79 1.58 9.76
N GLU A 362 19.43 1.93 8.64
CA GLU A 362 20.87 1.76 8.44
C GLU A 362 21.68 2.53 9.49
N LYS A 363 21.36 3.81 9.73
CA LYS A 363 22.04 4.62 10.75
C LYS A 363 21.86 4.05 12.16
N VAL A 364 20.65 3.61 12.49
CA VAL A 364 20.33 2.98 13.79
C VAL A 364 21.10 1.67 13.95
N PHE A 365 21.10 0.83 12.91
CA PHE A 365 21.84 -0.42 12.92
C PHE A 365 23.36 -0.19 13.07
N ASN A 366 23.92 0.75 12.34
CA ASN A 366 25.35 1.09 12.44
C ASN A 366 25.75 1.56 13.84
N LYS A 367 24.85 2.21 14.59
CA LYS A 367 25.11 2.67 15.97
C LYS A 367 24.85 1.60 17.03
N PHE A 368 23.76 0.84 16.90
CA PHE A 368 23.26 -0.01 17.97
C PHE A 368 23.28 -1.51 17.61
N GLY A 369 23.67 -1.88 16.38
CA GLY A 369 23.61 -3.26 15.91
C GLY A 369 22.19 -3.80 15.92
N LYS A 370 22.03 -5.10 16.22
CA LYS A 370 20.72 -5.79 16.26
C LYS A 370 19.73 -5.15 17.24
N THR A 371 20.20 -4.58 18.35
CA THR A 371 19.33 -3.92 19.33
C THR A 371 18.60 -2.71 18.72
N GLY A 372 19.16 -2.12 17.68
CA GLY A 372 18.54 -1.00 16.95
C GLY A 372 17.18 -1.34 16.36
N PHE A 373 16.96 -2.57 15.89
CA PHE A 373 15.65 -3.00 15.38
C PHE A 373 14.58 -2.98 16.47
N LYS A 374 14.93 -3.45 17.68
CA LYS A 374 14.03 -3.41 18.83
C LYS A 374 13.67 -1.95 19.19
N PHE A 375 14.64 -1.05 19.17
CA PHE A 375 14.39 0.37 19.42
C PHE A 375 13.42 0.97 18.39
N LEU A 376 13.61 0.69 17.09
CA LEU A 376 12.73 1.17 16.04
C LEU A 376 11.28 0.69 16.18
N ILE A 377 11.09 -0.53 16.71
CA ILE A 377 9.76 -1.14 16.90
C ILE A 377 9.09 -0.67 18.20
N GLU A 378 9.84 -0.58 19.31
CA GLU A 378 9.31 -0.23 20.63
C GLU A 378 9.22 1.28 20.88
N SER A 379 10.04 2.07 20.19
CA SER A 379 10.10 3.53 20.29
C SER A 379 10.23 4.14 18.91
N PRO A 380 9.21 4.00 18.05
CA PRO A 380 9.31 4.39 16.66
C PRO A 380 9.63 5.87 16.47
N PRO A 381 10.29 6.23 15.34
CA PRO A 381 10.60 7.59 15.03
C PRO A 381 9.35 8.39 14.67
N GLY A 382 9.38 9.69 14.94
CA GLY A 382 8.45 10.63 14.31
C GLY A 382 8.92 11.07 12.93
N THR A 383 8.07 11.80 12.22
CA THR A 383 8.35 12.25 10.86
C THR A 383 9.60 13.13 10.74
N ARG A 384 9.87 13.98 11.74
CA ARG A 384 11.08 14.81 11.76
C ARG A 384 12.35 13.99 11.85
N GLU A 385 12.30 12.89 12.59
CA GLU A 385 13.44 11.98 12.78
C GLU A 385 13.66 11.08 11.57
N LEU A 386 12.61 10.76 10.83
CA LEU A 386 12.76 10.12 9.52
C LEU A 386 13.48 11.04 8.53
N LYS A 387 13.19 12.34 8.55
CA LYS A 387 13.85 13.33 7.70
C LYS A 387 15.28 13.64 8.18
N ASP A 388 15.51 13.66 9.50
CA ASP A 388 16.82 13.84 10.12
C ASP A 388 17.09 12.71 11.14
N PRO A 389 17.61 11.57 10.69
CA PRO A 389 17.93 10.43 11.55
C PRO A 389 18.82 10.72 12.75
N ASP A 390 19.64 11.78 12.68
CA ASP A 390 20.53 12.14 13.79
C ASP A 390 19.74 12.65 15.00
N LEU A 391 18.50 13.12 14.82
CA LEU A 391 17.61 13.44 15.92
C LEU A 391 17.19 12.19 16.70
N TYR A 392 16.83 11.12 15.97
CA TYR A 392 16.50 9.83 16.59
C TYR A 392 17.67 9.24 17.37
N LEU A 393 18.87 9.32 16.80
CA LEU A 393 20.08 8.82 17.45
C LEU A 393 20.48 9.59 18.71
N LYS A 394 19.91 10.77 18.96
CA LYS A 394 20.13 11.55 20.20
C LYS A 394 19.19 11.17 21.31
N ARG A 395 18.13 10.37 21.05
CA ARG A 395 17.22 9.89 22.09
C ARG A 395 17.97 9.05 23.13
N ASP A 396 17.57 9.13 24.38
CA ASP A 396 17.95 8.12 25.39
C ASP A 396 17.05 6.90 25.25
N LEU A 397 17.48 5.98 24.40
CA LEU A 397 16.74 4.74 24.11
C LEU A 397 16.91 3.67 25.21
N SER A 398 17.80 3.91 26.21
CA SER A 398 18.07 2.95 27.27
C SER A 398 16.96 2.93 28.35
N THR A 399 16.14 3.95 28.45
CA THR A 399 15.14 4.12 29.50
C THR A 399 13.72 3.76 29.14
N GLY A 400 13.44 3.40 27.88
CA GLY A 400 12.09 3.05 27.40
C GLY A 400 11.03 4.14 27.57
N SER A 401 11.41 5.36 27.92
CA SER A 401 10.48 6.46 28.13
C SER A 401 10.26 7.24 26.82
N LYS A 402 9.02 7.27 26.36
CA LYS A 402 8.56 8.26 25.36
C LYS A 402 8.66 9.66 25.98
N ASN A 403 9.75 10.36 25.80
CA ASN A 403 9.76 11.82 25.94
C ASN A 403 9.12 12.43 24.70
N ILE A 404 7.80 12.51 24.71
CA ILE A 404 7.02 13.29 23.76
C ILE A 404 7.18 14.76 24.18
N GLN A 405 7.93 15.52 23.40
CA GLN A 405 7.82 16.98 23.35
C GLN A 405 7.42 17.40 21.95
#